data_6f1346a5301837bc3676df841f8bc609
#
_entry.id   6f1346a5301837bc3676df841f8bc609
#
_cell.length_a   1.000
_cell.length_b   1.000
_cell.length_c   1.000
_cell.angle_alpha   90.00
_cell.angle_beta   90.00
_cell.angle_gamma   90.00
#
_symmetry.space_group_name_H-M   'P 1'
#
loop_
_entity.id
_entity.type
_entity.pdbx_description
1 polymer ?
#
loop_
_entity_poly.entity_id
_entity_poly.type
_entity_poly.pdbx_seq_one_letter_code
_entity_poly.pdbx_strand_id
1 'polypeptide(L)'
;MTGSGEVNRLPVLPSFLYIPGEFDISREAIVELWEGAESNFAGAFARDHGARVPARLVASAKSWLCHAKVDRQARILPWGADKEVPKVSPVMATAAFLKHIRMAWNHSWGPDESLHLENQLIVATVPASFDEVARELTLEAAKLSGLNNVILLEEPLAAFYSWLMRHEK
;
A
#
# COMPACT_ATOMS: atom_id res chain seq x y z
N MET A 1 -9.39 1.64 -8.39
CA MET A 1 -9.79 2.68 -9.38
C MET A 1 -8.58 3.04 -10.24
N THR A 2 -8.77 3.20 -11.53
CA THR A 2 -7.77 3.67 -12.49
C THR A 2 -8.11 5.07 -13.00
N GLY A 3 -9.37 5.47 -12.92
CA GLY A 3 -9.87 6.79 -13.22
C GLY A 3 -11.14 7.07 -12.42
N SER A 4 -11.73 8.27 -12.56
CA SER A 4 -12.99 8.61 -11.94
C SER A 4 -14.10 7.70 -12.52
N GLY A 5 -14.72 6.88 -11.67
CA GLY A 5 -15.73 5.91 -12.11
C GLY A 5 -15.18 4.69 -12.89
N GLU A 6 -13.87 4.53 -13.01
CA GLU A 6 -13.25 3.44 -13.75
C GLU A 6 -12.47 2.49 -12.85
N VAL A 7 -12.61 1.19 -13.15
CA VAL A 7 -11.86 0.13 -12.49
C VAL A 7 -11.26 -0.78 -13.56
N ASN A 8 -9.93 -0.91 -13.51
CA ASN A 8 -9.19 -1.80 -14.41
C ASN A 8 -8.21 -2.67 -13.62
N ARG A 9 -7.95 -3.88 -14.11
CA ARG A 9 -6.86 -4.72 -13.61
C ARG A 9 -5.53 -4.20 -14.16
N LEU A 10 -4.61 -3.91 -13.24
CA LEU A 10 -3.25 -3.51 -13.59
C LEU A 10 -2.25 -4.56 -13.10
N PRO A 11 -1.14 -4.79 -13.80
CA PRO A 11 -0.12 -5.76 -13.40
C PRO A 11 0.64 -5.34 -12.14
N VAL A 12 0.58 -4.07 -11.78
CA VAL A 12 1.23 -3.49 -10.60
C VAL A 12 0.30 -2.47 -9.92
N LEU A 13 0.40 -2.37 -8.60
CA LEU A 13 -0.20 -1.30 -7.82
C LEU A 13 0.84 -0.20 -7.62
N PRO A 14 0.71 0.98 -8.26
CA PRO A 14 1.61 2.10 -7.99
C PRO A 14 1.54 2.53 -6.53
N SER A 15 2.69 2.73 -5.88
CA SER A 15 2.79 3.06 -4.45
C SER A 15 2.50 4.53 -4.17
N PHE A 16 1.27 4.95 -4.51
CA PHE A 16 0.74 6.27 -4.25
C PHE A 16 -0.53 6.17 -3.41
N LEU A 17 -0.67 7.04 -2.42
CA LEU A 17 -1.86 7.16 -1.60
C LEU A 17 -2.35 8.60 -1.67
N TYR A 18 -3.61 8.80 -2.04
CA TYR A 18 -4.25 10.10 -2.07
C TYR A 18 -5.19 10.24 -0.87
N ILE A 19 -5.05 11.35 -0.14
CA ILE A 19 -5.88 11.69 1.02
C ILE A 19 -6.85 12.77 0.59
N PRO A 20 -8.11 12.44 0.25
CA PRO A 20 -9.05 13.40 -0.29
C PRO A 20 -9.44 14.46 0.75
N GLY A 21 -9.75 15.66 0.28
CA GLY A 21 -10.47 16.66 1.03
C GLY A 21 -11.98 16.40 0.97
N GLU A 22 -12.71 17.17 1.74
CA GLU A 22 -14.16 17.00 1.89
C GLU A 22 -14.92 17.11 0.55
N PHE A 23 -14.41 17.89 -0.41
CA PHE A 23 -15.06 18.16 -1.70
C PHE A 23 -14.19 17.79 -2.92
N ASP A 24 -13.07 17.09 -2.72
CA ASP A 24 -12.12 16.82 -3.80
C ASP A 24 -12.63 15.78 -4.81
N ILE A 25 -13.43 14.83 -4.34
CA ILE A 25 -13.95 13.72 -5.14
C ILE A 25 -15.43 13.58 -4.84
N SER A 26 -16.26 13.64 -5.88
CA SER A 26 -17.70 13.42 -5.71
C SER A 26 -17.96 11.96 -5.33
N ARG A 27 -19.00 11.73 -4.53
CA ARG A 27 -19.38 10.36 -4.12
C ARG A 27 -19.73 9.49 -5.33
N GLU A 28 -20.28 10.06 -6.38
CA GLU A 28 -20.64 9.36 -7.61
C GLU A 28 -19.39 8.92 -8.42
N ALA A 29 -18.26 9.59 -8.20
CA ALA A 29 -16.98 9.23 -8.83
C ALA A 29 -16.24 8.10 -8.10
N ILE A 30 -16.69 7.75 -6.89
CA ILE A 30 -16.11 6.68 -6.10
C ILE A 30 -16.83 5.38 -6.46
N VAL A 31 -16.11 4.47 -7.11
CA VAL A 31 -16.59 3.09 -7.28
C VAL A 31 -16.10 2.28 -6.08
N GLU A 32 -17.01 1.96 -5.19
CA GLU A 32 -16.75 1.01 -4.11
C GLU A 32 -16.78 -0.41 -4.69
N LEU A 33 -15.62 -1.03 -4.79
CA LEU A 33 -15.49 -2.41 -5.28
C LEU A 33 -15.77 -3.44 -4.18
N TRP A 34 -15.68 -3.01 -2.92
CA TRP A 34 -15.85 -3.86 -1.73
C TRP A 34 -16.27 -3.01 -0.53
N GLU A 35 -16.97 -3.63 0.40
CA GLU A 35 -17.34 -3.00 1.67
C GLU A 35 -16.11 -2.59 2.48
N GLY A 36 -16.18 -1.43 3.12
CA GLY A 36 -15.09 -0.91 3.96
C GLY A 36 -13.95 -0.31 3.19
N ALA A 37 -14.15 0.11 1.93
CA ALA A 37 -13.22 0.98 1.23
C ALA A 37 -12.99 2.24 2.09
N GLU A 38 -11.71 2.48 2.42
CA GLU A 38 -11.35 3.65 3.21
C GLU A 38 -11.49 4.92 2.37
N SER A 39 -11.58 6.05 3.06
CA SER A 39 -11.61 7.37 2.42
C SER A 39 -10.33 7.73 1.65
N ASN A 40 -9.28 6.90 1.75
CA ASN A 40 -8.01 7.11 1.04
C ASN A 40 -7.92 6.22 -0.19
N PHE A 41 -7.38 6.74 -1.27
CA PHE A 41 -7.23 6.02 -2.53
C PHE A 41 -5.80 5.60 -2.76
N ALA A 42 -5.59 4.32 -3.08
CA ALA A 42 -4.28 3.76 -3.43
C ALA A 42 -4.16 3.49 -4.93
N GLY A 43 -2.93 3.50 -5.44
CA GLY A 43 -2.61 3.02 -6.78
C GLY A 43 -2.67 4.08 -7.88
N ALA A 44 -3.11 3.68 -9.09
CA ALA A 44 -3.06 4.51 -10.29
C ALA A 44 -3.93 5.77 -10.17
N PHE A 45 -5.14 5.63 -9.67
CA PHE A 45 -6.03 6.78 -9.44
C PHE A 45 -5.37 7.79 -8.49
N ALA A 46 -4.79 7.33 -7.39
CA ALA A 46 -4.08 8.19 -6.43
C ALA A 46 -2.93 8.95 -7.10
N ARG A 47 -2.16 8.28 -7.95
CA ARG A 47 -1.07 8.90 -8.70
C ARG A 47 -1.58 10.00 -9.63
N ASP A 48 -2.56 9.68 -10.46
CA ASP A 48 -2.99 10.54 -11.56
C ASP A 48 -3.84 11.71 -11.06
N HIS A 49 -4.70 11.47 -10.06
CA HIS A 49 -5.48 12.52 -9.40
C HIS A 49 -4.59 13.37 -8.48
N GLY A 50 -3.78 12.73 -7.66
CA GLY A 50 -2.89 13.40 -6.71
C GLY A 50 -1.79 14.24 -7.38
N ALA A 51 -1.41 13.94 -8.63
CA ALA A 51 -0.52 14.80 -9.40
C ALA A 51 -1.08 16.22 -9.60
N ARG A 52 -2.40 16.38 -9.55
CA ARG A 52 -3.09 17.70 -9.65
C ARG A 52 -3.18 18.40 -8.29
N VAL A 53 -3.10 17.64 -7.19
CA VAL A 53 -3.17 18.14 -5.81
C VAL A 53 -2.04 17.54 -4.98
N PRO A 54 -0.77 17.91 -5.25
CA PRO A 54 0.40 17.26 -4.66
C PRO A 54 0.44 17.33 -3.12
N ALA A 55 -0.15 18.37 -2.53
CA ALA A 55 -0.22 18.54 -1.08
C ALA A 55 -1.01 17.40 -0.37
N ARG A 56 -1.81 16.62 -1.11
CA ARG A 56 -2.61 15.50 -0.59
C ARG A 56 -2.12 14.14 -1.06
N LEU A 57 -0.99 14.11 -1.79
CA LEU A 57 -0.42 12.89 -2.35
C LEU A 57 0.72 12.38 -1.50
N VAL A 58 0.58 11.15 -1.00
CA VAL A 58 1.68 10.40 -0.39
C VAL A 58 2.37 9.58 -1.46
N ALA A 59 3.66 9.85 -1.65
CA ALA A 59 4.55 9.08 -2.51
C ALA A 59 5.69 8.49 -1.67
N SER A 60 6.28 7.39 -2.16
CA SER A 60 7.50 6.80 -1.58
C SER A 60 7.39 6.42 -0.09
N ALA A 61 6.20 6.01 0.39
CA ALA A 61 6.01 5.60 1.78
C ALA A 61 7.03 4.54 2.25
N LYS A 62 7.43 3.63 1.35
CA LYS A 62 8.47 2.62 1.61
C LYS A 62 9.81 3.24 1.99
N SER A 63 10.22 4.34 1.32
CA SER A 63 11.46 5.05 1.65
C SER A 63 11.39 5.75 3.01
N TRP A 64 10.20 6.19 3.41
CA TRP A 64 10.00 6.79 4.72
C TRP A 64 10.10 5.78 5.86
N LEU A 65 9.79 4.49 5.64
CA LEU A 65 9.99 3.43 6.64
C LEU A 65 11.45 3.22 7.03
N CYS A 66 12.41 3.57 6.17
CA CYS A 66 13.85 3.47 6.47
C CYS A 66 14.53 4.81 6.74
N HIS A 67 13.76 5.91 6.82
CA HIS A 67 14.34 7.24 7.03
C HIS A 67 14.71 7.47 8.50
N ALA A 68 16.00 7.33 8.84
CA ALA A 68 16.50 7.35 10.22
C ALA A 68 16.33 8.69 10.97
N LYS A 69 16.07 9.81 10.25
CA LYS A 69 16.00 11.16 10.84
C LYS A 69 14.58 11.62 11.18
N VAL A 70 13.58 10.77 11.03
CA VAL A 70 12.18 11.09 11.31
C VAL A 70 11.56 10.03 12.23
N ASP A 71 10.54 10.44 12.97
CA ASP A 71 9.68 9.47 13.64
C ASP A 71 8.79 8.78 12.60
N ARG A 72 9.11 7.51 12.33
CA ARG A 72 8.47 6.68 11.29
C ARG A 72 7.03 6.29 11.64
N GLN A 73 6.64 6.46 12.91
CA GLN A 73 5.26 6.22 13.40
C GLN A 73 4.44 7.50 13.46
N ALA A 74 5.08 8.67 13.43
CA ALA A 74 4.38 9.94 13.45
C ALA A 74 3.62 10.21 12.13
N ARG A 75 2.53 10.94 12.23
CA ARG A 75 1.71 11.38 11.09
C ARG A 75 2.40 12.52 10.34
N ILE A 76 3.32 12.19 9.44
CA ILE A 76 4.16 13.14 8.72
C ILE A 76 3.87 13.23 7.21
N LEU A 77 3.08 12.29 6.66
CA LEU A 77 2.80 12.22 5.22
C LEU A 77 1.37 12.68 4.89
N PRO A 78 1.16 13.47 3.83
CA PRO A 78 2.14 13.98 2.86
C PRO A 78 3.14 14.94 3.48
N TRP A 79 4.42 14.77 3.12
CA TRP A 79 5.48 15.61 3.65
C TRP A 79 5.35 17.05 3.15
N GLY A 80 5.48 18.02 4.06
CA GLY A 80 5.38 19.44 3.72
C GLY A 80 3.95 19.95 3.45
N ALA A 81 2.92 19.10 3.58
CA ALA A 81 1.54 19.54 3.46
C ALA A 81 1.13 20.46 4.62
N ASP A 82 0.19 21.36 4.35
CA ASP A 82 -0.38 22.29 5.32
C ASP A 82 -1.02 21.55 6.51
N LYS A 83 -1.25 22.28 7.61
CA LYS A 83 -1.78 21.69 8.85
C LYS A 83 -3.21 21.18 8.72
N GLU A 84 -3.98 21.76 7.82
CA GLU A 84 -5.37 21.38 7.53
C GLU A 84 -5.47 20.05 6.75
N VAL A 85 -4.38 19.61 6.12
CA VAL A 85 -4.35 18.33 5.41
C VAL A 85 -4.18 17.19 6.42
N PRO A 86 -5.11 16.25 6.49
CA PRO A 86 -4.96 15.07 7.32
C PRO A 86 -3.68 14.31 6.95
N LYS A 87 -2.92 13.91 7.97
CA LYS A 87 -1.65 13.21 7.75
C LYS A 87 -1.71 11.78 8.25
N VAL A 88 -0.97 10.91 7.59
CA VAL A 88 -0.76 9.52 7.96
C VAL A 88 0.71 9.27 8.29
N SER A 89 0.99 8.21 9.05
CA SER A 89 2.38 7.76 9.24
C SER A 89 2.84 6.91 8.06
N PRO A 90 4.16 6.75 7.85
CA PRO A 90 4.71 5.78 6.89
C PRO A 90 4.14 4.37 7.07
N VAL A 91 3.95 3.92 8.31
CA VAL A 91 3.35 2.62 8.64
C VAL A 91 1.89 2.56 8.18
N MET A 92 1.07 3.58 8.48
CA MET A 92 -0.32 3.62 8.03
C MET A 92 -0.45 3.69 6.51
N ALA A 93 0.42 4.44 5.82
CA ALA A 93 0.42 4.48 4.36
C ALA A 93 0.76 3.10 3.76
N THR A 94 1.73 2.40 4.35
CA THR A 94 2.09 1.04 3.94
C THR A 94 0.94 0.06 4.20
N ALA A 95 0.29 0.16 5.37
CA ALA A 95 -0.87 -0.66 5.70
C ALA A 95 -2.03 -0.43 4.71
N ALA A 96 -2.25 0.80 4.27
CA ALA A 96 -3.28 1.12 3.27
C ALA A 96 -3.01 0.42 1.92
N PHE A 97 -1.76 0.36 1.46
CA PHE A 97 -1.39 -0.40 0.25
C PHE A 97 -1.64 -1.90 0.42
N LEU A 98 -1.19 -2.47 1.54
CA LEU A 98 -1.37 -3.90 1.81
C LEU A 98 -2.85 -4.26 1.97
N LYS A 99 -3.63 -3.41 2.62
CA LYS A 99 -5.08 -3.57 2.74
C LYS A 99 -5.74 -3.55 1.36
N HIS A 100 -5.36 -2.62 0.49
CA HIS A 100 -5.88 -2.57 -0.88
C HIS A 100 -5.57 -3.87 -1.65
N ILE A 101 -4.35 -4.39 -1.54
CA ILE A 101 -3.95 -5.65 -2.18
C ILE A 101 -4.79 -6.81 -1.62
N ARG A 102 -4.95 -6.91 -0.29
CA ARG A 102 -5.76 -7.94 0.35
C ARG A 102 -7.21 -7.91 -0.15
N MET A 103 -7.83 -6.73 -0.14
CA MET A 103 -9.22 -6.58 -0.55
C MET A 103 -9.41 -6.90 -2.03
N ALA A 104 -8.49 -6.47 -2.90
CA ALA A 104 -8.51 -6.80 -4.33
C ALA A 104 -8.33 -8.30 -4.59
N TRP A 105 -7.47 -8.96 -3.83
CA TRP A 105 -7.28 -10.40 -3.89
C TRP A 105 -8.55 -11.13 -3.48
N ASN A 106 -9.09 -10.81 -2.30
CA ASN A 106 -10.29 -11.46 -1.77
C ASN A 106 -11.50 -11.27 -2.69
N HIS A 107 -11.68 -10.06 -3.23
CA HIS A 107 -12.71 -9.80 -4.23
C HIS A 107 -12.57 -10.69 -5.48
N SER A 108 -11.34 -10.99 -5.90
CA SER A 108 -11.10 -11.84 -7.08
C SER A 108 -11.44 -13.32 -6.83
N TRP A 109 -11.34 -13.79 -5.59
CA TRP A 109 -11.64 -15.17 -5.19
C TRP A 109 -13.06 -15.34 -4.66
N GLY A 110 -13.82 -14.27 -4.47
CA GLY A 110 -15.21 -14.28 -4.04
C GLY A 110 -15.42 -14.86 -2.64
N PRO A 111 -16.49 -15.64 -2.42
CA PRO A 111 -16.91 -16.06 -1.09
C PRO A 111 -16.08 -17.20 -0.49
N ASP A 112 -15.13 -17.77 -1.21
CA ASP A 112 -14.27 -18.83 -0.66
C ASP A 112 -13.20 -18.24 0.25
N GLU A 113 -13.52 -18.14 1.53
CA GLU A 113 -12.61 -17.59 2.54
C GLU A 113 -11.30 -18.35 2.66
N SER A 114 -11.26 -19.65 2.30
CA SER A 114 -10.02 -20.43 2.34
C SER A 114 -8.95 -19.92 1.38
N LEU A 115 -9.37 -19.22 0.34
CA LEU A 115 -8.51 -18.61 -0.67
C LEU A 115 -8.22 -17.13 -0.39
N HIS A 116 -8.79 -16.54 0.66
CA HIS A 116 -8.52 -15.16 1.04
C HIS A 116 -7.05 -14.97 1.43
N LEU A 117 -6.50 -13.80 1.13
CA LEU A 117 -5.07 -13.54 1.26
C LEU A 117 -4.56 -13.72 2.68
N GLU A 118 -5.32 -13.32 3.68
CA GLU A 118 -4.99 -13.48 5.10
C GLU A 118 -4.84 -14.93 5.55
N ASN A 119 -5.41 -15.88 4.79
CA ASN A 119 -5.33 -17.32 5.03
C ASN A 119 -4.21 -18.01 4.21
N GLN A 120 -3.43 -17.23 3.43
CA GLN A 120 -2.33 -17.74 2.65
C GLN A 120 -0.98 -17.55 3.35
N LEU A 121 0.03 -18.31 2.91
CA LEU A 121 1.42 -18.00 3.23
C LEU A 121 1.87 -16.79 2.40
N ILE A 122 2.21 -15.70 3.08
CA ILE A 122 2.59 -14.46 2.44
C ILE A 122 4.08 -14.23 2.62
N VAL A 123 4.80 -14.05 1.51
CA VAL A 123 6.18 -13.59 1.51
C VAL A 123 6.22 -12.18 0.94
N ALA A 124 6.58 -11.21 1.76
CA ALA A 124 6.74 -9.82 1.34
C ALA A 124 8.22 -9.47 1.18
N THR A 125 8.59 -8.88 0.05
CA THR A 125 9.98 -8.51 -0.19
C THR A 125 10.29 -7.11 0.32
N VAL A 126 11.44 -6.97 0.96
CA VAL A 126 11.97 -5.71 1.49
C VAL A 126 13.38 -5.45 0.98
N PRO A 127 13.81 -4.17 0.83
CA PRO A 127 15.18 -3.86 0.49
C PRO A 127 16.17 -4.42 1.52
N ALA A 128 17.34 -4.85 1.06
CA ALA A 128 18.44 -5.27 1.96
C ALA A 128 18.91 -4.12 2.89
N SER A 129 18.65 -2.87 2.50
CA SER A 129 18.98 -1.68 3.29
C SER A 129 18.02 -1.39 4.45
N PHE A 130 16.90 -2.17 4.57
CA PHE A 130 16.00 -2.01 5.71
C PHE A 130 16.72 -2.45 7.00
N ASP A 131 16.79 -1.52 7.96
CA ASP A 131 17.21 -1.83 9.32
C ASP A 131 16.14 -2.67 10.04
N GLU A 132 16.46 -3.16 11.24
CA GLU A 132 15.53 -3.99 12.03
C GLU A 132 14.22 -3.25 12.31
N VAL A 133 14.29 -1.96 12.62
CA VAL A 133 13.11 -1.13 12.86
C VAL A 133 12.22 -1.04 11.62
N ALA A 134 12.79 -0.83 10.42
CA ALA A 134 12.01 -0.80 9.18
C ALA A 134 11.33 -2.14 8.89
N ARG A 135 11.99 -3.27 9.22
CA ARG A 135 11.43 -4.62 9.12
C ARG A 135 10.24 -4.80 10.07
N GLU A 136 10.40 -4.44 11.33
CA GLU A 136 9.34 -4.49 12.34
C GLU A 136 8.13 -3.62 11.95
N LEU A 137 8.38 -2.38 11.50
CA LEU A 137 7.32 -1.48 11.03
C LEU A 137 6.60 -2.00 9.79
N THR A 138 7.30 -2.75 8.92
CA THR A 138 6.67 -3.42 7.78
C THR A 138 5.73 -4.54 8.25
N LEU A 139 6.13 -5.33 9.24
CA LEU A 139 5.27 -6.35 9.83
C LEU A 139 4.09 -5.74 10.61
N GLU A 140 4.30 -4.62 11.29
CA GLU A 140 3.22 -3.85 11.93
C GLU A 140 2.21 -3.37 10.88
N ALA A 141 2.67 -2.80 9.77
CA ALA A 141 1.80 -2.39 8.66
C ALA A 141 1.01 -3.57 8.07
N ALA A 142 1.63 -4.74 7.95
CA ALA A 142 0.96 -5.96 7.52
C ALA A 142 -0.16 -6.36 8.50
N LYS A 143 0.11 -6.37 9.80
CA LYS A 143 -0.90 -6.67 10.84
C LYS A 143 -2.06 -5.66 10.81
N LEU A 144 -1.77 -4.36 10.67
CA LEU A 144 -2.79 -3.32 10.54
C LEU A 144 -3.67 -3.49 9.29
N SER A 145 -3.13 -4.11 8.24
CA SER A 145 -3.88 -4.44 7.02
C SER A 145 -4.68 -5.74 7.13
N GLY A 146 -4.58 -6.48 8.24
CA GLY A 146 -5.20 -7.79 8.46
C GLY A 146 -4.39 -8.98 7.98
N LEU A 147 -3.10 -8.79 7.64
CA LEU A 147 -2.19 -9.85 7.22
C LEU A 147 -1.27 -10.24 8.38
N ASN A 148 -1.61 -11.31 9.10
CA ASN A 148 -0.90 -11.71 10.32
C ASN A 148 0.26 -12.67 10.07
N ASN A 149 0.25 -13.40 8.94
CA ASN A 149 1.22 -14.45 8.63
C ASN A 149 2.14 -14.01 7.47
N VAL A 150 2.94 -12.97 7.70
CA VAL A 150 3.84 -12.43 6.69
C VAL A 150 5.29 -12.77 7.05
N ILE A 151 6.01 -13.34 6.10
CA ILE A 151 7.45 -13.58 6.16
C ILE A 151 8.13 -12.51 5.31
N LEU A 152 9.16 -11.86 5.86
CA LEU A 152 9.97 -10.91 5.10
C LEU A 152 11.13 -11.62 4.42
N LEU A 153 11.34 -11.32 3.14
CA LEU A 153 12.46 -11.77 2.33
C LEU A 153 13.18 -10.58 1.73
N GLU A 154 14.51 -10.60 1.69
CA GLU A 154 15.26 -9.53 1.03
C GLU A 154 15.08 -9.57 -0.48
N GLU A 155 14.89 -8.38 -1.10
CA GLU A 155 14.70 -8.25 -2.55
C GLU A 155 15.84 -8.91 -3.37
N PRO A 156 17.14 -8.76 -3.02
CA PRO A 156 18.21 -9.46 -3.73
C PRO A 156 18.10 -10.98 -3.66
N LEU A 157 17.70 -11.50 -2.50
CA LEU A 157 17.54 -12.95 -2.29
C LEU A 157 16.32 -13.46 -3.08
N ALA A 158 15.22 -12.73 -3.09
CA ALA A 158 14.06 -13.05 -3.91
C ALA A 158 14.39 -13.07 -5.42
N ALA A 159 15.20 -12.11 -5.87
CA ALA A 159 15.67 -12.06 -7.25
C ALA A 159 16.56 -13.28 -7.58
N PHE A 160 17.44 -13.67 -6.66
CA PHE A 160 18.28 -14.85 -6.82
C PHE A 160 17.45 -16.14 -6.92
N TYR A 161 16.48 -16.35 -6.04
CA TYR A 161 15.58 -17.49 -6.13
C TYR A 161 14.78 -17.52 -7.44
N SER A 162 14.28 -16.36 -7.89
CA SER A 162 13.60 -16.26 -9.17
C SER A 162 14.51 -16.61 -10.34
N TRP A 163 15.79 -16.26 -10.26
CA TRP A 163 16.79 -16.65 -11.27
C TRP A 163 17.05 -18.16 -11.25
N LEU A 164 17.24 -18.76 -10.07
CA LEU A 164 17.44 -20.21 -9.93
C LEU A 164 16.28 -20.99 -10.55
N MET A 165 15.04 -20.66 -10.19
CA MET A 165 13.86 -21.35 -10.72
C MET A 165 13.75 -21.32 -12.24
N ARG A 166 14.29 -20.29 -12.88
CA ARG A 166 14.27 -20.17 -14.36
C ARG A 166 15.44 -20.87 -15.04
N HIS A 167 16.47 -21.25 -14.30
CA HIS A 167 17.70 -21.84 -14.82
C HIS A 167 17.98 -23.25 -14.26
N GLU A 168 17.11 -23.79 -13.43
CA GLU A 168 17.12 -25.22 -13.11
C GLU A 168 16.74 -26.00 -14.38
N LYS A 169 17.72 -26.79 -14.88
CA LYS A 169 17.54 -27.71 -16.00
C LYS A 169 17.07 -29.07 -15.49
#